data_fe6020faad110f7205cd563e39934293
#
_entry.id   fe6020faad110f7205cd563e39934293
#
_cell.length_a   1.000
_cell.length_b   1.000
_cell.length_c   1.000
_cell.angle_alpha   90.00
_cell.angle_beta   90.00
_cell.angle_gamma   90.00
#
_symmetry.space_group_name_H-M   'P 1'
#
loop_
_entity.id
_entity.type
_entity.pdbx_description
1 polymer ?
#
loop_
_entity_poly.entity_id
_entity_poly.type
_entity_poly.pdbx_seq_one_letter_code
_entity_poly.pdbx_strand_id
1 'polypeptide(L)'
;MTGWETWERVLESGAFGSRQRVLVAEPAVEASEAGARTLGITYWRAVDRFTRGGIRASWTGDGGKLKLLGGATLLTFGSAELSFDGELVSCRHTIEGGLLALRAGGSVTLAQRPDGDQQELSVTVEGYLPRLAARAGAPAWTGMLYAKGQSPFHAAISRRYFELLLRSRDS
;
A
#
# COMPACT_ATOMS: atom_id res chain seq x y z
N MET A 1 -9.56 -17.57 2.00
CA MET A 1 -9.01 -16.35 2.64
C MET A 1 -9.36 -16.42 4.11
N THR A 2 -8.38 -16.66 4.96
CA THR A 2 -8.51 -16.81 6.41
C THR A 2 -7.47 -15.90 7.08
N GLY A 3 -7.71 -15.46 8.34
CA GLY A 3 -6.69 -14.75 9.12
C GLY A 3 -6.39 -13.32 8.64
N TRP A 4 -7.43 -12.49 8.47
CA TRP A 4 -7.21 -11.05 8.27
C TRP A 4 -6.61 -10.43 9.53
N GLU A 5 -5.46 -9.80 9.38
CA GLU A 5 -4.81 -9.06 10.46
C GLU A 5 -4.44 -7.65 10.00
N THR A 6 -4.61 -6.72 10.91
CA THR A 6 -4.20 -5.31 10.72
C THR A 6 -3.31 -4.91 11.89
N TRP A 7 -2.18 -4.33 11.58
CA TRP A 7 -1.27 -3.74 12.54
C TRP A 7 -0.92 -2.32 12.12
N GLU A 8 -0.90 -1.41 13.09
CA GLU A 8 -0.60 0.00 12.87
C GLU A 8 0.22 0.57 14.02
N ARG A 9 1.15 1.45 13.70
CA ARG A 9 1.87 2.26 14.68
C ARG A 9 2.18 3.65 14.16
N VAL A 10 2.24 4.59 15.10
CA VAL A 10 2.84 5.90 14.89
C VAL A 10 4.11 5.94 15.74
N LEU A 11 5.25 6.22 15.12
CA LEU A 11 6.52 6.37 15.80
C LEU A 11 6.60 7.75 16.51
N GLU A 12 7.50 7.90 17.47
CA GLU A 12 7.75 9.19 18.15
C GLU A 12 8.11 10.30 17.16
N SER A 13 8.74 9.95 16.05
CA SER A 13 9.03 10.86 14.93
C SER A 13 7.81 11.34 14.17
N GLY A 14 6.61 10.85 14.50
CA GLY A 14 5.37 11.07 13.74
C GLY A 14 5.24 10.21 12.47
N ALA A 15 6.24 9.35 12.19
CA ALA A 15 6.16 8.45 11.05
C ALA A 15 5.11 7.37 11.28
N PHE A 16 4.29 7.15 10.25
CA PHE A 16 3.24 6.14 10.24
C PHE A 16 3.76 4.83 9.63
N GLY A 17 3.34 3.73 10.23
CA GLY A 17 3.51 2.40 9.69
C GLY A 17 2.22 1.61 9.84
N SER A 18 1.87 0.84 8.81
CA SER A 18 0.74 -0.08 8.85
C SER A 18 1.05 -1.34 8.06
N ARG A 19 0.50 -2.45 8.48
CA ARG A 19 0.55 -3.72 7.76
C ARG A 19 -0.81 -4.38 7.83
N GLN A 20 -1.30 -4.77 6.67
CA GLN A 20 -2.45 -5.64 6.53
C GLN A 20 -1.99 -6.93 5.89
N ARG A 21 -2.42 -8.07 6.43
CA ARG A 21 -2.11 -9.38 5.88
C ARG A 21 -3.31 -10.30 5.84
N VAL A 22 -3.21 -11.28 4.98
CA VAL A 22 -4.19 -12.37 4.86
C VAL A 22 -3.45 -13.66 4.49
N LEU A 23 -3.93 -14.79 5.02
CA LEU A 23 -3.43 -16.11 4.65
C LEU A 23 -4.32 -16.74 3.57
N VAL A 24 -3.71 -17.33 2.57
CA VAL A 24 -4.35 -18.04 1.46
C VAL A 24 -3.69 -19.40 1.28
N ALA A 25 -4.45 -20.40 0.85
CA ALA A 25 -3.95 -21.77 0.70
C ALA A 25 -2.91 -21.91 -0.42
N GLU A 26 -3.02 -21.12 -1.48
CA GLU A 26 -2.17 -21.21 -2.66
C GLU A 26 -1.62 -19.84 -3.05
N PRO A 27 -0.48 -19.78 -3.76
CA PRO A 27 0.06 -18.53 -4.28
C PRO A 27 -0.96 -17.77 -5.14
N ALA A 28 -1.06 -16.46 -4.92
CA ALA A 28 -1.92 -15.59 -5.72
C ALA A 28 -1.22 -15.10 -6.99
N VAL A 29 0.12 -15.08 -6.99
CA VAL A 29 0.96 -14.74 -8.14
C VAL A 29 2.14 -15.71 -8.25
N GLU A 30 2.68 -15.87 -9.45
CA GLU A 30 3.88 -16.65 -9.67
C GLU A 30 5.12 -15.99 -9.06
N ALA A 31 6.10 -16.80 -8.67
CA ALA A 31 7.41 -16.35 -8.21
C ALA A 31 8.26 -15.86 -9.39
N SER A 32 7.92 -14.68 -9.91
CA SER A 32 8.52 -14.10 -11.11
C SER A 32 8.43 -12.57 -11.09
N GLU A 33 9.16 -11.91 -11.97
CA GLU A 33 9.04 -10.47 -12.19
C GLU A 33 7.61 -10.07 -12.60
N ALA A 34 6.95 -10.90 -13.42
CA ALA A 34 5.57 -10.67 -13.83
C ALA A 34 4.61 -10.76 -12.63
N GLY A 35 4.84 -11.71 -11.71
CA GLY A 35 4.08 -11.81 -10.46
C GLY A 35 4.28 -10.60 -9.56
N ALA A 36 5.52 -10.14 -9.36
CA ALA A 36 5.81 -8.93 -8.60
C ALA A 36 5.14 -7.68 -9.20
N ARG A 37 5.17 -7.55 -10.52
CA ARG A 37 4.49 -6.48 -11.25
C ARG A 37 2.97 -6.56 -11.10
N THR A 38 2.40 -7.76 -11.09
CA THR A 38 0.96 -8.01 -10.90
C THR A 38 0.51 -7.55 -9.52
N LEU A 39 1.30 -7.77 -8.46
CA LEU A 39 1.02 -7.24 -7.12
C LEU A 39 0.83 -5.72 -7.17
N GLY A 40 1.78 -4.99 -7.77
CA GLY A 40 1.72 -3.53 -7.88
C GLY A 40 0.51 -3.04 -8.68
N ILE A 41 0.33 -3.54 -9.90
CA ILE A 41 -0.76 -3.13 -10.78
C ILE A 41 -2.13 -3.36 -10.13
N THR A 42 -2.31 -4.52 -9.48
CA THR A 42 -3.58 -4.87 -8.83
C THR A 42 -3.88 -3.97 -7.64
N TYR A 43 -2.87 -3.57 -6.87
CA TYR A 43 -3.04 -2.64 -5.76
C TYR A 43 -3.55 -1.27 -6.24
N TRP A 44 -2.93 -0.71 -7.26
CA TRP A 44 -3.33 0.59 -7.78
C TRP A 44 -4.71 0.56 -8.46
N ARG A 45 -5.07 -0.56 -9.09
CA ARG A 45 -6.45 -0.80 -9.55
C ARG A 45 -7.45 -0.88 -8.40
N ALA A 46 -7.04 -1.43 -7.25
CA ALA A 46 -7.89 -1.46 -6.06
C ALA A 46 -8.14 -0.05 -5.52
N VAL A 47 -7.10 0.81 -5.46
CA VAL A 47 -7.23 2.22 -5.08
C VAL A 47 -8.21 2.95 -5.99
N ASP A 48 -8.04 2.84 -7.31
CA ASP A 48 -8.90 3.51 -8.30
C ASP A 48 -10.37 3.05 -8.18
N ARG A 49 -10.60 1.74 -8.08
CA ARG A 49 -11.95 1.18 -7.94
C ARG A 49 -12.60 1.52 -6.61
N PHE A 50 -11.84 1.50 -5.52
CA PHE A 50 -12.36 1.84 -4.19
C PHE A 50 -12.80 3.29 -4.11
N THR A 51 -12.03 4.19 -4.71
CA THR A 51 -12.33 5.63 -4.75
C THR A 51 -13.29 6.03 -5.86
N ARG A 52 -13.79 5.06 -6.65
CA ARG A 52 -14.64 5.28 -7.83
C ARG A 52 -14.05 6.28 -8.82
N GLY A 53 -12.72 6.23 -9.00
CA GLY A 53 -11.97 7.14 -9.86
C GLY A 53 -11.71 8.52 -9.24
N GLY A 54 -12.13 8.77 -8.00
CA GLY A 54 -11.83 10.01 -7.28
C GLY A 54 -10.34 10.20 -7.01
N ILE A 55 -9.61 9.11 -6.83
CA ILE A 55 -8.15 9.06 -6.79
C ILE A 55 -7.70 8.17 -7.95
N ARG A 56 -6.87 8.68 -8.83
CA ARG A 56 -6.31 7.96 -9.97
C ARG A 56 -4.83 7.75 -9.81
N ALA A 57 -4.39 6.53 -10.05
CA ALA A 57 -2.99 6.17 -10.17
C ALA A 57 -2.54 6.30 -11.64
N SER A 58 -1.45 7.02 -11.88
CA SER A 58 -0.79 7.09 -13.19
C SER A 58 0.67 6.69 -13.03
N TRP A 59 1.15 5.80 -13.89
CA TRP A 59 2.50 5.24 -13.86
C TRP A 59 3.23 5.54 -15.16
N THR A 60 4.53 5.87 -15.02
CA THR A 60 5.51 5.97 -16.12
C THR A 60 6.70 5.07 -15.75
N GLY A 61 7.66 4.94 -16.67
CA GLY A 61 8.89 4.18 -16.38
C GLY A 61 9.66 4.68 -15.15
N ASP A 62 9.57 5.98 -14.86
CA ASP A 62 10.32 6.65 -13.79
C ASP A 62 9.56 6.69 -12.45
N GLY A 63 8.32 6.21 -12.37
CA GLY A 63 7.55 6.21 -11.14
C GLY A 63 6.06 6.43 -11.32
N GLY A 64 5.38 6.76 -10.23
CA GLY A 64 3.93 6.89 -10.18
C GLY A 64 3.42 8.12 -9.44
N LYS A 65 2.18 8.50 -9.74
CA LYS A 65 1.49 9.59 -9.06
C LYS A 65 0.06 9.18 -8.72
N LEU A 66 -0.35 9.45 -7.49
CA LEU A 66 -1.75 9.46 -7.10
C LEU A 66 -2.30 10.87 -7.23
N LYS A 67 -3.30 11.04 -8.06
CA LYS A 67 -3.95 12.33 -8.31
C LYS A 67 -5.40 12.30 -7.85
N LEU A 68 -5.83 13.38 -7.21
CA LEU A 68 -7.24 13.64 -6.96
C LEU A 68 -7.94 14.03 -8.28
N LEU A 69 -9.21 13.72 -8.40
CA LEU A 69 -10.05 14.22 -9.49
C LEU A 69 -9.98 15.76 -9.49
N GLY A 70 -9.51 16.35 -10.58
CA GLY A 70 -9.19 17.80 -10.65
C GLY A 70 -7.69 18.12 -10.70
N GLY A 71 -6.82 17.09 -10.64
CA GLY A 71 -5.40 17.21 -10.99
C GLY A 71 -4.41 17.38 -9.85
N ALA A 72 -4.86 17.59 -8.59
CA ALA A 72 -3.95 17.71 -7.47
C ALA A 72 -3.18 16.40 -7.19
N THR A 73 -1.85 16.45 -7.13
CA THR A 73 -1.01 15.29 -6.82
C THR A 73 -0.97 15.03 -5.32
N LEU A 74 -1.61 13.94 -4.90
CA LEU A 74 -1.68 13.54 -3.50
C LEU A 74 -0.38 12.91 -3.03
N LEU A 75 0.17 11.96 -3.81
CA LEU A 75 1.45 11.29 -3.55
C LEU A 75 2.19 11.08 -4.86
N THR A 76 3.53 11.15 -4.78
CA THR A 76 4.46 10.78 -5.85
C THR A 76 5.30 9.61 -5.36
N PHE A 77 5.52 8.64 -6.24
CA PHE A 77 6.29 7.43 -5.96
C PHE A 77 7.42 7.29 -6.97
N GLY A 78 8.53 6.74 -6.53
CA GLY A 78 9.61 6.29 -7.40
C GLY A 78 9.21 5.08 -8.24
N SER A 79 10.12 4.62 -9.08
CA SER A 79 9.96 3.41 -9.87
C SER A 79 9.69 2.20 -8.98
N ALA A 80 8.98 1.21 -9.52
CA ALA A 80 8.71 -0.02 -8.80
C ALA A 80 9.99 -0.84 -8.62
N GLU A 81 10.33 -1.14 -7.37
CA GLU A 81 11.36 -2.11 -7.02
C GLU A 81 10.70 -3.49 -6.98
N LEU A 82 10.98 -4.32 -7.97
CA LEU A 82 10.45 -5.69 -8.06
C LEU A 82 11.49 -6.66 -7.51
N SER A 83 11.07 -7.58 -6.65
CA SER A 83 11.91 -8.63 -6.10
C SER A 83 11.18 -9.96 -6.12
N PHE A 84 11.91 -11.02 -6.46
CA PHE A 84 11.44 -12.38 -6.37
C PHE A 84 12.65 -13.28 -6.04
N ASP A 85 12.53 -14.06 -4.98
CA ASP A 85 13.55 -14.99 -4.52
C ASP A 85 12.87 -16.21 -3.90
N GLY A 86 13.08 -17.38 -4.49
CA GLY A 86 12.31 -18.57 -4.15
C GLY A 86 10.81 -18.32 -4.32
N GLU A 87 10.05 -18.44 -3.22
CA GLU A 87 8.60 -18.19 -3.21
C GLU A 87 8.23 -16.78 -2.71
N LEU A 88 9.23 -15.96 -2.32
CA LEU A 88 9.02 -14.57 -1.95
C LEU A 88 8.88 -13.72 -3.21
N VAL A 89 7.76 -13.00 -3.31
CA VAL A 89 7.50 -12.06 -4.40
C VAL A 89 7.11 -10.72 -3.81
N SER A 90 7.73 -9.62 -4.24
CA SER A 90 7.37 -8.30 -3.75
C SER A 90 7.47 -7.20 -4.81
N CYS A 91 6.63 -6.18 -4.61
CA CYS A 91 6.66 -4.92 -5.33
C CYS A 91 6.67 -3.79 -4.32
N ARG A 92 7.72 -2.98 -4.33
CA ARG A 92 7.90 -1.85 -3.42
C ARG A 92 7.91 -0.54 -4.19
N HIS A 93 7.24 0.46 -3.64
CA HIS A 93 7.22 1.83 -4.15
C HIS A 93 7.67 2.78 -3.05
N THR A 94 8.75 3.51 -3.29
CA THR A 94 9.24 4.57 -2.38
C THR A 94 8.38 5.82 -2.54
N ILE A 95 7.97 6.46 -1.42
CA ILE A 95 7.20 7.71 -1.43
C ILE A 95 8.18 8.88 -1.57
N GLU A 96 8.07 9.62 -2.67
CA GLU A 96 8.96 10.75 -2.98
C GLU A 96 8.39 12.11 -2.58
N GLY A 97 7.08 12.19 -2.32
CA GLY A 97 6.43 13.42 -1.90
C GLY A 97 4.96 13.50 -2.26
N GLY A 98 4.45 14.71 -2.34
CA GLY A 98 3.05 15.03 -2.68
C GLY A 98 2.35 15.83 -1.59
N LEU A 99 1.08 16.18 -1.82
CA LEU A 99 0.31 17.00 -0.86
C LEU A 99 0.10 16.33 0.48
N LEU A 100 0.03 15.00 0.53
CA LEU A 100 -0.18 14.24 1.76
C LEU A 100 1.12 13.92 2.49
N ALA A 101 2.28 13.93 1.81
CA ALA A 101 3.57 13.68 2.41
C ALA A 101 4.21 14.98 2.91
N LEU A 102 4.73 14.98 4.14
CA LEU A 102 5.48 16.12 4.67
C LEU A 102 6.83 16.26 3.97
N ARG A 103 7.47 15.14 3.72
CA ARG A 103 8.76 15.02 3.03
C ARG A 103 8.83 13.67 2.29
N ALA A 104 9.80 13.53 1.41
CA ALA A 104 10.17 12.25 0.84
C ALA A 104 10.57 11.26 1.93
N GLY A 105 10.28 10.01 1.73
CA GLY A 105 10.58 8.90 2.63
C GLY A 105 9.38 8.03 2.93
N GLY A 106 9.67 6.81 3.36
CA GLY A 106 8.69 5.76 3.50
C GLY A 106 8.43 4.99 2.20
N SER A 107 7.69 3.92 2.31
CA SER A 107 7.37 3.05 1.18
C SER A 107 6.04 2.35 1.35
N VAL A 108 5.51 1.89 0.23
CA VAL A 108 4.42 0.91 0.16
C VAL A 108 5.01 -0.37 -0.41
N THR A 109 4.93 -1.45 0.34
CA THR A 109 5.40 -2.79 -0.07
C THR A 109 4.23 -3.75 -0.15
N LEU A 110 4.11 -4.41 -1.27
CA LEU A 110 3.13 -5.45 -1.56
C LEU A 110 3.91 -6.75 -1.67
N ALA A 111 3.54 -7.77 -0.90
CA ALA A 111 4.32 -9.00 -0.89
C ALA A 111 3.42 -10.25 -0.80
N GLN A 112 3.95 -11.32 -1.36
CA GLN A 112 3.53 -12.69 -1.16
C GLN A 112 4.73 -13.47 -0.65
N ARG A 113 4.53 -14.26 0.40
CA ARG A 113 5.59 -15.13 0.97
C ARG A 113 4.99 -16.39 1.60
N PRO A 114 5.75 -17.48 1.69
CA PRO A 114 5.35 -18.68 2.44
C PRO A 114 5.12 -18.36 3.93
N ASP A 115 4.10 -18.96 4.50
CA ASP A 115 3.82 -18.97 5.94
C ASP A 115 3.28 -20.36 6.34
N GLY A 116 4.21 -21.29 6.68
CA GLY A 116 3.90 -22.71 6.87
C GLY A 116 3.36 -23.35 5.60
N ASP A 117 2.18 -23.98 5.69
CA ASP A 117 1.50 -24.61 4.54
C ASP A 117 0.64 -23.63 3.74
N GLN A 118 0.71 -22.33 4.05
CA GLN A 118 -0.07 -21.28 3.42
C GLN A 118 0.84 -20.21 2.82
N GLN A 119 0.22 -19.27 2.13
CA GLN A 119 0.89 -18.07 1.61
C GLN A 119 0.33 -16.83 2.34
N GLU A 120 1.21 -15.99 2.82
CA GLU A 120 0.86 -14.68 3.32
C GLU A 120 0.86 -13.66 2.18
N LEU A 121 -0.25 -12.98 1.99
CA LEU A 121 -0.35 -11.77 1.19
C LEU A 121 -0.33 -10.56 2.12
N SER A 122 0.50 -9.57 1.85
CA SER A 122 0.59 -8.39 2.71
C SER A 122 0.69 -7.08 1.93
N VAL A 123 0.16 -6.03 2.57
CA VAL A 123 0.35 -4.63 2.21
C VAL A 123 0.98 -3.94 3.40
N THR A 124 2.17 -3.38 3.22
CA THR A 124 2.92 -2.70 4.28
C THR A 124 3.22 -1.27 3.85
N VAL A 125 2.88 -0.31 4.70
CA VAL A 125 3.28 1.10 4.58
C VAL A 125 4.24 1.39 5.72
N GLU A 126 5.43 1.90 5.42
CA GLU A 126 6.46 2.18 6.44
C GLU A 126 7.10 3.55 6.23
N GLY A 127 7.45 4.20 7.33
CA GLY A 127 8.24 5.44 7.33
C GLY A 127 7.55 6.64 6.69
N TYR A 128 6.27 6.54 6.42
CA TYR A 128 5.48 7.63 5.85
C TYR A 128 5.24 8.73 6.87
N LEU A 129 5.59 9.98 6.52
CA LEU A 129 5.34 11.16 7.34
C LEU A 129 4.16 11.95 6.77
N PRO A 130 2.97 11.83 7.37
CA PRO A 130 1.80 12.57 6.92
C PRO A 130 1.94 14.08 7.19
N ARG A 131 1.67 14.90 6.20
CA ARG A 131 1.71 16.37 6.36
C ARG A 131 0.76 16.88 7.44
N LEU A 132 -0.39 16.23 7.62
CA LEU A 132 -1.39 16.61 8.62
C LEU A 132 -0.93 16.31 10.07
N ALA A 133 -0.06 15.31 10.27
CA ALA A 133 0.48 14.97 11.58
C ALA A 133 1.64 15.87 12.02
N ALA A 134 2.24 16.63 11.10
CA ALA A 134 3.48 17.36 11.32
C ALA A 134 3.32 18.87 11.48
N ARG A 135 2.12 19.40 11.68
CA ARG A 135 1.96 20.80 12.05
C ARG A 135 2.54 21.02 13.45
N ALA A 136 3.62 21.79 13.53
CA ALA A 136 4.19 22.22 14.80
C ALA A 136 3.09 22.89 15.66
N GLY A 137 2.88 22.40 16.88
CA GLY A 137 1.81 22.85 17.76
C GLY A 137 0.42 22.20 17.50
N ALA A 138 0.32 21.23 16.59
CA ALA A 138 -0.90 20.45 16.43
C ALA A 138 -1.15 19.62 17.71
N PRO A 139 -2.36 19.68 18.30
CA PRO A 139 -2.70 18.88 19.47
C PRO A 139 -2.52 17.39 19.18
N ALA A 140 -2.14 16.59 20.17
CA ALA A 140 -1.92 15.13 20.02
C ALA A 140 -3.12 14.37 19.40
N TRP A 141 -4.35 14.94 19.54
CA TRP A 141 -5.55 14.37 18.93
C TRP A 141 -5.57 14.48 17.39
N THR A 142 -4.80 15.36 16.75
CA THR A 142 -4.73 15.45 15.27
C THR A 142 -4.05 14.23 14.67
N GLY A 143 -3.03 13.68 15.35
CA GLY A 143 -2.43 12.38 15.00
C GLY A 143 -3.45 11.24 15.14
N MET A 144 -4.30 11.31 16.18
CA MET A 144 -5.35 10.32 16.42
C MET A 144 -6.49 10.42 15.40
N LEU A 145 -6.88 11.63 14.98
CA LEU A 145 -7.85 11.84 13.89
C LEU A 145 -7.30 11.33 12.55
N TYR A 146 -6.01 11.55 12.30
CA TYR A 146 -5.34 11.03 11.13
C TYR A 146 -5.32 9.48 11.14
N ALA A 147 -4.94 8.88 12.25
CA ALA A 147 -4.96 7.42 12.43
C ALA A 147 -6.39 6.86 12.29
N LYS A 148 -7.38 7.48 12.93
CA LYS A 148 -8.79 7.05 12.84
C LYS A 148 -9.42 7.25 11.46
N GLY A 149 -8.97 8.24 10.69
CA GLY A 149 -9.48 8.51 9.34
C GLY A 149 -8.80 7.70 8.25
N GLN A 150 -7.49 7.44 8.37
CA GLN A 150 -6.74 6.70 7.35
C GLN A 150 -6.76 5.19 7.55
N SER A 151 -6.77 4.72 8.81
CA SER A 151 -6.75 3.29 9.13
C SER A 151 -7.92 2.52 8.47
N PRO A 152 -9.19 2.92 8.59
CA PRO A 152 -10.28 2.25 7.90
C PRO A 152 -10.16 2.31 6.37
N PHE A 153 -9.59 3.40 5.84
CA PHE A 153 -9.40 3.58 4.41
C PHE A 153 -8.33 2.62 3.86
N HIS A 154 -7.17 2.53 4.52
CA HIS A 154 -6.11 1.58 4.15
C HIS A 154 -6.59 0.13 4.26
N ALA A 155 -7.27 -0.23 5.35
CA ALA A 155 -7.82 -1.56 5.53
C ALA A 155 -8.84 -1.92 4.44
N ALA A 156 -9.73 -0.98 4.06
CA ALA A 156 -10.72 -1.20 3.03
C ALA A 156 -10.09 -1.36 1.63
N ILE A 157 -9.08 -0.54 1.29
CA ILE A 157 -8.31 -0.69 0.04
C ILE A 157 -7.59 -2.02 0.02
N SER A 158 -6.90 -2.41 1.10
CA SER A 158 -6.16 -3.67 1.18
C SER A 158 -7.09 -4.88 1.05
N ARG A 159 -8.28 -4.83 1.67
CA ARG A 159 -9.29 -5.88 1.47
C ARG A 159 -9.71 -6.00 0.01
N ARG A 160 -9.98 -4.88 -0.63
CA ARG A 160 -10.35 -4.84 -2.05
C ARG A 160 -9.22 -5.34 -2.95
N TYR A 161 -7.99 -5.01 -2.61
CA TYR A 161 -6.79 -5.49 -3.29
C TYR A 161 -6.68 -7.01 -3.24
N PHE A 162 -6.76 -7.60 -2.04
CA PHE A 162 -6.69 -9.06 -1.90
C PHE A 162 -7.82 -9.78 -2.63
N GLU A 163 -9.05 -9.24 -2.58
CA GLU A 163 -10.17 -9.79 -3.35
C GLU A 163 -9.90 -9.78 -4.86
N LEU A 164 -9.34 -8.68 -5.39
CA LEU A 164 -9.02 -8.57 -6.81
C LEU A 164 -7.90 -9.52 -7.22
N LEU A 165 -6.86 -9.62 -6.39
CA LEU A 165 -5.72 -10.48 -6.66
C LEU A 165 -6.13 -11.96 -6.72
N LEU A 166 -6.95 -12.42 -5.77
CA LEU A 166 -7.44 -13.79 -5.74
C LEU A 166 -8.38 -14.13 -6.89
N ARG A 167 -9.25 -13.19 -7.30
CA ARG A 167 -10.12 -13.39 -8.46
C ARG A 167 -9.37 -13.47 -9.78
N SER A 168 -8.25 -12.76 -9.92
CA SER A 168 -7.44 -12.79 -11.15
C SER A 168 -6.69 -14.11 -11.34
N ARG A 169 -6.51 -14.88 -10.27
CA ARG A 169 -5.94 -16.23 -10.30
C ARG A 169 -6.91 -17.24 -10.89
N ASP A 170 -8.19 -17.09 -10.57
CA ASP A 170 -9.25 -18.04 -10.94
C ASP A 170 -9.80 -17.81 -12.38
N SER A 171 -9.20 -16.87 -13.14
CA SER A 171 -9.59 -16.48 -14.52
C SER A 171 -8.57 -16.92 -15.54
#